data_1d0a5613bb79cb337dc1bafaf82978f6
#
_entry.id   1d0a5613bb79cb337dc1bafaf82978f6
#
_cell.length_a   1.000
_cell.length_b   1.000
_cell.length_c   1.000
_cell.angle_alpha   90.00
_cell.angle_beta   90.00
_cell.angle_gamma   90.00
#
_symmetry.space_group_name_H-M   'P 1'
#
loop_
_entity.id
_entity.type
_entity.pdbx_description
1 polymer ?
#
loop_
_entity_poly.entity_id
_entity_poly.type
_entity_poly.pdbx_seq_one_letter_code
_entity_poly.pdbx_strand_id
1 'polypeptide(L)'
;MVTGKLSNELLEKIVLKYITHKRDDIITGAAVGVDNALVDFGDEVAILSTDPITGALKDIGKIAVHVSCNDVSTSGGTPIGLLLTILAPPENTYEDIETIMKDAGETAKRLDVEIIGGHTEITDAVNKIVISTTVIGKIKKDKLQTVNNIKVGDKILMTKTTAIEGTSILLNDLESYFNNKMDINMIEEGKGYGKYLSVLEEGRIGGKTGINYMHDITEGG
;
A
#
# COMPACT_ATOMS: atom_id res chain seq x y z
N MET A 1 4.09 1.61 -25.00
CA MET A 1 4.45 1.59 -23.57
C MET A 1 3.99 0.25 -23.04
N VAL A 2 4.71 -0.32 -22.07
CA VAL A 2 4.35 -1.58 -21.41
C VAL A 2 3.51 -1.25 -20.18
N THR A 3 2.48 -2.05 -19.88
CA THR A 3 1.66 -1.91 -18.67
C THR A 3 2.49 -2.24 -17.42
N GLY A 4 2.30 -1.50 -16.34
CA GLY A 4 2.99 -1.68 -15.06
C GLY A 4 3.72 -0.40 -14.61
N LYS A 5 4.46 -0.51 -13.51
CA LYS A 5 5.31 0.59 -13.01
C LYS A 5 6.40 0.95 -14.04
N LEU A 6 6.78 2.21 -14.09
CA LEU A 6 7.95 2.63 -14.86
C LEU A 6 9.21 1.96 -14.29
N SER A 7 10.15 1.57 -15.18
CA SER A 7 11.46 1.15 -14.70
C SER A 7 12.15 2.27 -13.91
N ASN A 8 13.00 1.91 -12.97
CA ASN A 8 13.74 2.87 -12.15
C ASN A 8 14.51 3.89 -13.01
N GLU A 9 15.15 3.43 -14.11
CA GLU A 9 15.85 4.30 -15.05
C GLU A 9 14.91 5.32 -15.70
N LEU A 10 13.72 4.90 -16.15
CA LEU A 10 12.74 5.81 -16.72
C LEU A 10 12.18 6.77 -15.67
N LEU A 11 11.88 6.27 -14.47
CA LEU A 11 11.40 7.11 -13.36
C LEU A 11 12.37 8.25 -13.08
N GLU A 12 13.66 7.97 -12.96
CA GLU A 12 14.69 8.98 -12.79
C GLU A 12 14.74 9.97 -13.97
N LYS A 13 14.75 9.44 -15.19
CA LYS A 13 14.97 10.22 -16.40
C LYS A 13 13.81 11.16 -16.75
N ILE A 14 12.56 10.76 -16.53
CA ILE A 14 11.39 11.51 -17.02
C ILE A 14 10.46 12.04 -15.93
N VAL A 15 10.63 11.62 -14.68
CA VAL A 15 9.80 12.06 -13.55
C VAL A 15 10.64 12.79 -12.51
N LEU A 16 11.57 12.09 -11.85
CA LEU A 16 12.30 12.63 -10.70
C LEU A 16 13.18 13.82 -11.06
N LYS A 17 13.69 13.91 -12.28
CA LYS A 17 14.51 15.04 -12.74
C LYS A 17 13.80 16.41 -12.66
N TYR A 18 12.46 16.41 -12.60
CA TYR A 18 11.70 17.67 -12.49
C TYR A 18 11.35 18.01 -11.03
N ILE A 19 11.66 17.15 -10.08
CA ILE A 19 11.46 17.39 -8.64
C ILE A 19 12.71 18.07 -8.08
N THR A 20 12.93 19.31 -8.44
CA THR A 20 14.16 20.06 -8.13
C THR A 20 14.06 20.93 -6.89
N HIS A 21 12.84 21.35 -6.51
CA HIS A 21 12.65 22.16 -5.32
C HIS A 21 12.75 21.31 -4.06
N LYS A 22 13.51 21.76 -3.07
CA LYS A 22 13.70 21.09 -1.79
C LYS A 22 13.32 22.03 -0.65
N ARG A 23 12.78 21.45 0.42
CA ARG A 23 12.43 22.14 1.65
C ARG A 23 13.19 21.50 2.80
N ASP A 24 13.53 22.27 3.83
CA ASP A 24 14.29 21.78 4.99
C ASP A 24 13.46 20.85 5.90
N ASP A 25 12.15 21.00 5.85
CA ASP A 25 11.21 20.15 6.60
C ASP A 25 10.89 18.79 5.92
N ILE A 26 11.45 18.50 4.75
CA ILE A 26 11.33 17.20 4.08
C ILE A 26 12.56 16.35 4.39
N ILE A 27 12.39 15.36 5.27
CA ILE A 27 13.45 14.40 5.62
C ILE A 27 13.72 13.45 4.46
N THR A 28 12.64 12.91 3.88
CA THR A 28 12.69 11.99 2.74
C THR A 28 11.64 12.41 1.73
N GLY A 29 12.07 12.69 0.52
CA GLY A 29 11.20 13.00 -0.61
C GLY A 29 11.25 11.89 -1.67
N ALA A 30 10.64 12.16 -2.83
CA ALA A 30 10.56 11.20 -3.92
C ALA A 30 11.95 10.77 -4.41
N ALA A 31 12.19 9.47 -4.42
CA ALA A 31 13.39 8.82 -4.95
C ALA A 31 13.07 7.36 -5.31
N VAL A 32 13.94 6.72 -6.08
CA VAL A 32 13.84 5.27 -6.36
C VAL A 32 14.03 4.47 -5.07
N GLY A 33 13.17 3.47 -4.84
CA GLY A 33 13.22 2.60 -3.66
C GLY A 33 12.75 3.27 -2.36
N VAL A 34 11.99 4.36 -2.47
CA VAL A 34 11.40 5.06 -1.32
C VAL A 34 9.89 4.98 -1.42
N ASP A 35 9.26 4.31 -0.44
CA ASP A 35 7.81 4.12 -0.39
C ASP A 35 7.10 5.30 0.29
N ASN A 36 7.79 5.97 1.23
CA ASN A 36 7.18 7.00 2.06
C ASN A 36 7.88 8.35 1.95
N ALA A 37 7.10 9.42 1.84
CA ALA A 37 7.55 10.76 2.13
C ALA A 37 7.57 10.98 3.65
N LEU A 38 8.64 11.60 4.17
CA LEU A 38 8.83 11.89 5.59
C LEU A 38 8.94 13.40 5.79
N VAL A 39 8.02 13.95 6.58
CA VAL A 39 7.92 15.39 6.86
C VAL A 39 8.15 15.66 8.33
N ASP A 40 9.08 16.58 8.62
CA ASP A 40 9.45 16.97 9.97
C ASP A 40 8.44 17.94 10.58
N PHE A 41 7.85 17.59 11.71
CA PHE A 41 6.99 18.46 12.53
C PHE A 41 7.56 18.66 13.93
N GLY A 42 8.89 18.68 14.07
CA GLY A 42 9.58 18.85 15.34
C GLY A 42 9.83 17.53 16.05
N ASP A 43 9.08 17.23 17.11
CA ASP A 43 9.25 15.99 17.88
C ASP A 43 8.64 14.76 17.16
N GLU A 44 7.73 14.98 16.25
CA GLU A 44 7.09 13.93 15.43
C GLU A 44 7.43 14.12 13.95
N VAL A 45 7.40 13.01 13.22
CA VAL A 45 7.51 12.95 11.76
C VAL A 45 6.20 12.44 11.20
N ALA A 46 5.62 13.15 10.24
CA ALA A 46 4.53 12.62 9.44
C ALA A 46 5.10 11.73 8.34
N ILE A 47 4.46 10.57 8.16
CA ILE A 47 4.76 9.58 7.13
C ILE A 47 3.59 9.59 6.15
N LEU A 48 3.88 9.79 4.86
CA LEU A 48 2.85 9.84 3.83
C LEU A 48 3.23 8.89 2.69
N SER A 49 2.24 8.14 2.22
CA SER A 49 2.33 7.36 0.98
C SER A 49 1.05 7.51 0.17
N THR A 50 1.12 7.23 -1.13
CA THR A 50 -0.03 7.21 -2.01
C THR A 50 0.12 6.15 -3.08
N ASP A 51 -0.86 5.24 -3.16
CA ASP A 51 -0.87 4.14 -4.13
C ASP A 51 -2.22 3.99 -4.81
N PRO A 52 -2.23 3.77 -6.14
CA PRO A 52 -3.42 3.37 -6.86
C PRO A 52 -3.57 1.84 -6.88
N ILE A 53 -4.76 1.36 -6.61
CA ILE A 53 -5.13 -0.05 -6.81
C ILE A 53 -5.84 -0.18 -8.17
N THR A 54 -5.19 -0.86 -9.08
CA THR A 54 -5.66 -1.00 -10.48
C THR A 54 -5.81 -2.45 -10.92
N GLY A 55 -5.29 -3.42 -10.15
CA GLY A 55 -5.19 -4.83 -10.52
C GLY A 55 -6.30 -5.72 -9.98
N ALA A 56 -6.98 -5.33 -8.91
CA ALA A 56 -8.04 -6.13 -8.27
C ALA A 56 -9.44 -5.71 -8.74
N LEU A 57 -10.36 -6.68 -8.79
CA LEU A 57 -11.79 -6.45 -8.97
C LEU A 57 -12.56 -6.72 -7.67
N LYS A 58 -12.24 -7.84 -6.99
CA LYS A 58 -12.81 -8.19 -5.68
C LYS A 58 -11.94 -7.65 -4.56
N ASP A 59 -12.56 -7.36 -3.42
CA ASP A 59 -11.88 -6.90 -2.19
C ASP A 59 -11.02 -5.63 -2.37
N ILE A 60 -11.20 -4.90 -3.47
CA ILE A 60 -10.36 -3.74 -3.81
C ILE A 60 -10.32 -2.68 -2.70
N GLY A 61 -11.43 -2.49 -1.98
CA GLY A 61 -11.49 -1.58 -0.82
C GLY A 61 -10.62 -2.05 0.35
N LYS A 62 -10.61 -3.36 0.63
CA LYS A 62 -9.75 -3.96 1.67
C LYS A 62 -8.28 -3.84 1.30
N ILE A 63 -7.94 -4.18 0.04
CA ILE A 63 -6.58 -4.13 -0.48
C ILE A 63 -6.03 -2.71 -0.38
N ALA A 64 -6.81 -1.71 -0.83
CA ALA A 64 -6.43 -0.30 -0.79
C ALA A 64 -6.02 0.16 0.62
N VAL A 65 -6.81 -0.20 1.63
CA VAL A 65 -6.52 0.15 3.02
C VAL A 65 -5.26 -0.58 3.53
N HIS A 66 -5.14 -1.89 3.26
CA HIS A 66 -3.99 -2.66 3.75
C HIS A 66 -2.67 -2.20 3.14
N VAL A 67 -2.60 -2.08 1.81
CA VAL A 67 -1.38 -1.71 1.09
C VAL A 67 -0.87 -0.35 1.57
N SER A 68 -1.74 0.67 1.58
CA SER A 68 -1.33 2.00 2.03
C SER A 68 -0.88 2.04 3.50
N CYS A 69 -1.57 1.32 4.39
CA CYS A 69 -1.17 1.26 5.80
C CYS A 69 0.15 0.50 5.99
N ASN A 70 0.44 -0.48 5.14
CA ASN A 70 1.69 -1.23 5.18
C ASN A 70 2.90 -0.32 4.96
N ASP A 71 2.83 0.58 3.97
CA ASP A 71 3.90 1.54 3.69
C ASP A 71 4.30 2.35 4.93
N VAL A 72 3.31 2.92 5.62
CA VAL A 72 3.57 3.67 6.86
C VAL A 72 4.24 2.79 7.91
N SER A 73 3.80 1.54 8.00
CA SER A 73 4.32 0.58 9.00
C SER A 73 5.76 0.20 8.76
N THR A 74 6.24 0.19 7.50
CA THR A 74 7.64 -0.12 7.16
C THR A 74 8.63 0.91 7.71
N SER A 75 8.17 2.14 7.97
CA SER A 75 8.98 3.16 8.66
C SER A 75 8.88 3.08 10.18
N GLY A 76 8.24 2.06 10.73
CA GLY A 76 7.97 1.92 12.18
C GLY A 76 6.83 2.81 12.68
N GLY A 77 6.16 3.52 11.77
CA GLY A 77 5.09 4.47 12.08
C GLY A 77 3.74 3.84 12.33
N THR A 78 2.84 4.65 12.85
CA THR A 78 1.44 4.28 13.08
C THR A 78 0.58 5.01 12.05
N PRO A 79 -0.11 4.31 11.14
CA PRO A 79 -1.09 4.94 10.26
C PRO A 79 -2.26 5.47 11.10
N ILE A 80 -2.75 6.66 10.77
CA ILE A 80 -3.82 7.34 11.52
C ILE A 80 -4.98 7.76 10.64
N GLY A 81 -4.74 8.04 9.36
CA GLY A 81 -5.78 8.53 8.47
C GLY A 81 -5.57 8.15 7.01
N LEU A 82 -6.68 8.01 6.28
CA LEU A 82 -6.73 7.68 4.87
C LEU A 82 -7.61 8.68 4.11
N LEU A 83 -7.12 9.12 2.95
CA LEU A 83 -7.91 9.79 1.92
C LEU A 83 -8.11 8.80 0.77
N LEU A 84 -9.36 8.50 0.39
CA LEU A 84 -9.70 7.59 -0.70
C LEU A 84 -10.25 8.36 -1.89
N THR A 85 -9.60 8.22 -3.04
CA THR A 85 -10.15 8.64 -4.33
C THR A 85 -10.67 7.42 -5.07
N ILE A 86 -11.96 7.40 -5.40
CA ILE A 86 -12.62 6.33 -6.15
C ILE A 86 -13.08 6.89 -7.49
N LEU A 87 -12.54 6.35 -8.57
CA LEU A 87 -12.98 6.64 -9.94
C LEU A 87 -13.69 5.40 -10.47
N ALA A 88 -14.97 5.54 -10.80
CA ALA A 88 -15.81 4.46 -11.31
C ALA A 88 -16.29 4.78 -12.73
N PRO A 89 -16.17 3.85 -13.69
CA PRO A 89 -16.76 4.04 -15.01
C PRO A 89 -18.30 4.00 -14.94
N PRO A 90 -19.01 4.60 -15.93
CA PRO A 90 -20.46 4.72 -15.92
C PRO A 90 -21.23 3.38 -15.92
N GLU A 91 -20.57 2.29 -16.30
CA GLU A 91 -21.13 0.94 -16.31
C GLU A 91 -21.25 0.31 -14.92
N ASN A 92 -20.54 0.85 -13.93
CA ASN A 92 -20.64 0.38 -12.54
C ASN A 92 -21.90 0.89 -11.86
N THR A 93 -22.32 0.17 -10.83
CA THR A 93 -23.50 0.49 -10.03
C THR A 93 -23.14 1.24 -8.74
N TYR A 94 -24.12 1.87 -8.11
CA TYR A 94 -23.93 2.47 -6.79
C TYR A 94 -23.63 1.39 -5.72
N GLU A 95 -24.17 0.19 -5.90
CA GLU A 95 -23.93 -0.96 -5.03
C GLU A 95 -22.46 -1.44 -5.09
N ASP A 96 -21.80 -1.30 -6.24
CA ASP A 96 -20.35 -1.57 -6.36
C ASP A 96 -19.55 -0.59 -5.47
N ILE A 97 -19.88 0.70 -5.54
CA ILE A 97 -19.24 1.74 -4.74
C ILE A 97 -19.53 1.53 -3.25
N GLU A 98 -20.77 1.20 -2.90
CA GLU A 98 -21.17 0.91 -1.52
C GLU A 98 -20.39 -0.29 -0.96
N THR A 99 -20.25 -1.37 -1.74
CA THR A 99 -19.46 -2.55 -1.37
C THR A 99 -18.01 -2.20 -1.10
N ILE A 100 -17.39 -1.42 -1.98
CA ILE A 100 -16.02 -0.94 -1.82
C ILE A 100 -15.86 -0.13 -0.53
N MET A 101 -16.76 0.82 -0.30
CA MET A 101 -16.69 1.67 0.88
C MET A 101 -16.95 0.92 2.18
N LYS A 102 -17.85 -0.07 2.16
CA LYS A 102 -18.09 -0.97 3.29
C LYS A 102 -16.82 -1.75 3.62
N ASP A 103 -16.21 -2.38 2.63
CA ASP A 103 -14.98 -3.15 2.78
C ASP A 103 -13.81 -2.31 3.28
N ALA A 104 -13.65 -1.11 2.72
CA ALA A 104 -12.63 -0.16 3.16
C ALA A 104 -12.89 0.30 4.62
N GLY A 105 -14.13 0.68 4.94
CA GLY A 105 -14.49 1.15 6.27
C GLY A 105 -14.35 0.08 7.35
N GLU A 106 -14.78 -1.15 7.08
CA GLU A 106 -14.60 -2.27 8.01
C GLU A 106 -13.11 -2.62 8.22
N THR A 107 -12.31 -2.51 7.16
CA THR A 107 -10.87 -2.76 7.25
C THR A 107 -10.15 -1.66 8.02
N ALA A 108 -10.44 -0.40 7.71
CA ALA A 108 -9.90 0.75 8.42
C ALA A 108 -10.22 0.70 9.92
N LYS A 109 -11.48 0.36 10.26
CA LYS A 109 -11.90 0.15 11.65
C LYS A 109 -11.09 -0.94 12.37
N ARG A 110 -10.83 -2.07 11.72
CA ARG A 110 -10.02 -3.17 12.30
C ARG A 110 -8.56 -2.77 12.53
N LEU A 111 -8.03 -1.89 11.68
CA LEU A 111 -6.64 -1.41 11.76
C LEU A 111 -6.50 -0.18 12.67
N ASP A 112 -7.60 0.33 13.23
CA ASP A 112 -7.64 1.56 14.03
C ASP A 112 -7.13 2.78 13.24
N VAL A 113 -7.58 2.90 11.98
CA VAL A 113 -7.28 4.00 11.06
C VAL A 113 -8.58 4.65 10.62
N GLU A 114 -8.63 5.97 10.55
CA GLU A 114 -9.82 6.70 10.13
C GLU A 114 -9.79 7.03 8.63
N ILE A 115 -10.90 6.83 7.93
CA ILE A 115 -11.10 7.40 6.59
C ILE A 115 -11.49 8.86 6.79
N ILE A 116 -10.53 9.78 6.63
CA ILE A 116 -10.65 11.20 6.96
C ILE A 116 -11.16 12.06 5.80
N GLY A 117 -11.37 11.47 4.62
CA GLY A 117 -11.88 12.14 3.44
C GLY A 117 -11.55 11.42 2.16
N GLY A 118 -11.69 12.14 1.05
CA GLY A 118 -11.41 11.59 -0.28
C GLY A 118 -12.27 12.23 -1.36
N HIS A 119 -12.39 11.53 -2.49
CA HIS A 119 -13.19 11.95 -3.64
C HIS A 119 -13.81 10.72 -4.29
N THR A 120 -15.08 10.80 -4.67
CA THR A 120 -15.75 9.73 -5.41
C THR A 120 -16.40 10.32 -6.66
N GLU A 121 -16.04 9.78 -7.82
CA GLU A 121 -16.49 10.30 -9.10
C GLU A 121 -16.88 9.16 -10.05
N ILE A 122 -17.98 9.34 -10.78
CA ILE A 122 -18.33 8.51 -11.93
C ILE A 122 -17.81 9.23 -13.18
N THR A 123 -16.91 8.57 -13.92
CA THR A 123 -16.17 9.20 -15.03
C THR A 123 -15.86 8.20 -16.14
N ASP A 124 -15.88 8.66 -17.38
CA ASP A 124 -15.45 7.91 -18.57
C ASP A 124 -13.91 7.91 -18.76
N ALA A 125 -13.17 8.58 -17.87
CA ALA A 125 -11.70 8.60 -17.89
C ALA A 125 -11.08 7.25 -17.53
N VAL A 126 -11.84 6.33 -16.94
CA VAL A 126 -11.41 4.98 -16.56
C VAL A 126 -12.35 3.94 -17.15
N ASN A 127 -11.84 2.74 -17.44
CA ASN A 127 -12.62 1.61 -17.98
C ASN A 127 -12.88 0.50 -16.94
N LYS A 128 -12.43 0.68 -15.72
CA LYS A 128 -12.69 -0.14 -14.54
C LYS A 128 -12.49 0.73 -13.31
N ILE A 129 -13.02 0.30 -12.17
CA ILE A 129 -12.84 1.05 -10.93
C ILE A 129 -11.35 1.15 -10.58
N VAL A 130 -10.93 2.36 -10.24
CA VAL A 130 -9.60 2.67 -9.72
C VAL A 130 -9.78 3.31 -8.34
N ILE A 131 -9.04 2.81 -7.36
CA ILE A 131 -8.95 3.43 -6.05
C ILE A 131 -7.53 3.96 -5.88
N SER A 132 -7.38 5.24 -5.58
CA SER A 132 -6.11 5.80 -5.14
C SER A 132 -6.24 6.21 -3.69
N THR A 133 -5.34 5.69 -2.86
CA THR A 133 -5.34 5.94 -1.42
C THR A 133 -4.14 6.78 -1.04
N THR A 134 -4.35 7.82 -0.25
CA THR A 134 -3.26 8.53 0.42
C THR A 134 -3.37 8.28 1.91
N VAL A 135 -2.32 7.75 2.51
CA VAL A 135 -2.24 7.46 3.94
C VAL A 135 -1.39 8.51 4.65
N ILE A 136 -1.81 8.85 5.85
CA ILE A 136 -1.04 9.66 6.79
C ILE A 136 -0.77 8.82 8.02
N GLY A 137 0.49 8.74 8.40
CA GLY A 137 0.92 8.14 9.65
C GLY A 137 1.86 9.07 10.41
N LYS A 138 2.23 8.65 11.61
CA LYS A 138 3.18 9.39 12.45
C LYS A 138 4.11 8.49 13.24
N ILE A 139 5.26 9.05 13.59
CA ILE A 139 6.26 8.43 14.45
C ILE A 139 7.01 9.51 15.22
N LYS A 140 7.51 9.19 16.42
CA LYS A 140 8.48 10.06 17.10
C LYS A 140 9.79 10.08 16.32
N LYS A 141 10.37 11.25 16.18
CA LYS A 141 11.58 11.47 15.36
C LYS A 141 12.76 10.57 15.78
N ASP A 142 12.91 10.31 17.06
CA ASP A 142 13.95 9.44 17.64
C ASP A 142 13.72 7.93 17.39
N LYS A 143 12.54 7.55 16.86
CA LYS A 143 12.15 6.17 16.53
C LYS A 143 12.09 5.88 15.04
N LEU A 144 12.32 6.90 14.21
CA LEU A 144 12.22 6.77 12.76
C LEU A 144 13.24 5.77 12.21
N GLN A 145 12.75 4.86 11.37
CA GLN A 145 13.56 3.87 10.66
C GLN A 145 13.67 4.28 9.19
N THR A 146 14.89 4.37 8.70
CA THR A 146 15.18 4.74 7.32
C THR A 146 16.26 3.83 6.73
N VAL A 147 16.36 3.78 5.41
CA VAL A 147 17.38 3.02 4.70
C VAL A 147 18.81 3.35 5.17
N ASN A 148 19.05 4.57 5.65
CA ASN A 148 20.35 5.01 6.17
C ASN A 148 20.79 4.28 7.45
N ASN A 149 19.88 3.56 8.12
CA ASN A 149 20.19 2.78 9.33
C ASN A 149 20.78 1.40 9.00
N ILE A 150 20.70 0.95 7.75
CA ILE A 150 21.22 -0.35 7.30
C ILE A 150 22.73 -0.40 7.43
N LYS A 151 23.24 -1.52 7.96
CA LYS A 151 24.68 -1.75 8.17
C LYS A 151 25.13 -3.06 7.54
N VAL A 152 26.40 -3.08 7.11
CA VAL A 152 27.02 -4.34 6.67
C VAL A 152 27.03 -5.33 7.82
N GLY A 153 26.52 -6.53 7.59
CA GLY A 153 26.36 -7.58 8.58
C GLY A 153 24.97 -7.72 9.18
N ASP A 154 24.04 -6.81 8.86
CA ASP A 154 22.63 -6.94 9.22
C ASP A 154 22.05 -8.24 8.68
N LYS A 155 21.12 -8.83 9.43
CA LYS A 155 20.38 -10.03 9.01
C LYS A 155 19.11 -9.63 8.31
N ILE A 156 18.82 -10.30 7.19
CA ILE A 156 17.56 -10.13 6.47
C ILE A 156 16.57 -11.17 7.01
N LEU A 157 15.43 -10.70 7.46
CA LEU A 157 14.31 -11.52 7.91
C LEU A 157 13.11 -11.24 7.03
N MET A 158 12.40 -12.29 6.64
CA MET A 158 11.12 -12.20 5.96
C MET A 158 10.03 -12.78 6.87
N THR A 159 8.96 -12.04 7.05
CA THR A 159 7.75 -12.54 7.73
C THR A 159 6.76 -13.07 6.71
N LYS A 160 5.93 -14.04 7.11
CA LYS A 160 4.92 -14.68 6.24
C LYS A 160 5.56 -15.32 4.97
N THR A 161 4.92 -15.09 3.81
CA THR A 161 5.37 -15.62 2.52
C THR A 161 5.29 -14.54 1.45
N THR A 162 5.95 -14.76 0.32
CA THR A 162 5.82 -13.90 -0.86
C THR A 162 4.52 -14.13 -1.61
N ALA A 163 4.15 -13.20 -2.49
CA ALA A 163 3.01 -13.29 -3.41
C ALA A 163 1.63 -13.46 -2.77
N ILE A 164 1.45 -13.06 -1.50
CA ILE A 164 0.17 -13.15 -0.76
C ILE A 164 -0.93 -12.40 -1.51
N GLU A 165 -0.69 -11.13 -1.86
CA GLU A 165 -1.65 -10.28 -2.55
C GLU A 165 -1.98 -10.81 -3.95
N GLY A 166 -0.97 -11.01 -4.79
CA GLY A 166 -1.15 -11.48 -6.16
C GLY A 166 -1.86 -12.83 -6.23
N THR A 167 -1.54 -13.77 -5.34
CA THR A 167 -2.21 -15.06 -5.26
C THR A 167 -3.70 -14.89 -4.89
N SER A 168 -3.99 -14.07 -3.89
CA SER A 168 -5.37 -13.82 -3.47
C SER A 168 -6.19 -13.17 -4.58
N ILE A 169 -5.65 -12.14 -5.24
CA ILE A 169 -6.32 -11.45 -6.37
C ILE A 169 -6.60 -12.43 -7.50
N LEU A 170 -5.58 -13.15 -7.98
CA LEU A 170 -5.73 -14.05 -9.12
C LEU A 170 -6.76 -15.15 -8.86
N LEU A 171 -6.75 -15.76 -7.68
CA LEU A 171 -7.68 -16.84 -7.36
C LEU A 171 -9.10 -16.36 -7.07
N ASN A 172 -9.28 -15.12 -6.62
CA ASN A 172 -10.60 -14.52 -6.48
C ASN A 172 -11.17 -14.01 -7.81
N ASP A 173 -10.37 -13.32 -8.61
CA ASP A 173 -10.84 -12.67 -9.84
C ASP A 173 -10.94 -13.65 -11.02
N LEU A 174 -10.08 -14.68 -11.06
CA LEU A 174 -10.01 -15.66 -12.15
C LEU A 174 -10.36 -17.09 -11.69
N GLU A 175 -11.21 -17.22 -10.69
CA GLU A 175 -11.62 -18.52 -10.12
C GLU A 175 -12.04 -19.55 -11.17
N SER A 176 -12.89 -19.16 -12.12
CA SER A 176 -13.36 -20.04 -13.18
C SER A 176 -12.22 -20.59 -14.06
N TYR A 177 -11.16 -19.84 -14.24
CA TYR A 177 -9.97 -20.27 -14.97
C TYR A 177 -9.19 -21.35 -14.22
N PHE A 178 -9.11 -21.25 -12.90
CA PHE A 178 -8.33 -22.15 -12.05
C PHE A 178 -9.08 -23.42 -11.63
N ASN A 179 -10.42 -23.40 -11.55
CA ASN A 179 -11.25 -24.52 -11.12
C ASN A 179 -11.00 -25.85 -11.83
N ASN A 180 -10.54 -25.80 -13.09
CA ASN A 180 -10.20 -27.01 -13.87
C ASN A 180 -8.69 -27.28 -13.95
N LYS A 181 -7.85 -26.53 -13.25
CA LYS A 181 -6.39 -26.59 -13.36
C LYS A 181 -5.68 -26.83 -12.04
N MET A 182 -6.35 -26.60 -10.92
CA MET A 182 -5.81 -26.72 -9.58
C MET A 182 -6.78 -27.47 -8.66
N ASP A 183 -6.26 -28.03 -7.59
CA ASP A 183 -7.07 -28.59 -6.52
C ASP A 183 -7.92 -27.52 -5.85
N ILE A 184 -9.19 -27.81 -5.61
CA ILE A 184 -10.14 -26.84 -5.03
C ILE A 184 -9.69 -26.35 -3.65
N ASN A 185 -9.06 -27.20 -2.84
CA ASN A 185 -8.57 -26.81 -1.52
C ASN A 185 -7.44 -25.78 -1.63
N MET A 186 -6.55 -25.91 -2.64
CA MET A 186 -5.50 -24.93 -2.91
C MET A 186 -6.08 -23.57 -3.37
N ILE A 187 -7.13 -23.62 -4.18
CA ILE A 187 -7.84 -22.41 -4.61
C ILE A 187 -8.45 -21.69 -3.41
N GLU A 188 -9.20 -22.39 -2.57
CA GLU A 188 -9.84 -21.82 -1.38
C GLU A 188 -8.82 -21.30 -0.36
N GLU A 189 -7.72 -22.02 -0.17
CA GLU A 189 -6.61 -21.57 0.68
C GLU A 189 -6.02 -20.26 0.15
N GLY A 190 -5.68 -20.21 -1.12
CA GLY A 190 -5.07 -19.03 -1.75
C GLY A 190 -6.00 -17.82 -1.81
N LYS A 191 -7.31 -18.02 -2.05
CA LYS A 191 -8.31 -16.95 -1.91
C LYS A 191 -8.29 -16.33 -0.50
N GLY A 192 -8.09 -17.16 0.52
CA GLY A 192 -8.02 -16.74 1.91
C GLY A 192 -6.74 -15.98 2.30
N TYR A 193 -5.75 -15.85 1.42
CA TYR A 193 -4.48 -15.18 1.74
C TYR A 193 -4.64 -13.69 2.00
N GLY A 194 -5.70 -13.04 1.50
CA GLY A 194 -6.01 -11.65 1.81
C GLY A 194 -6.02 -11.29 3.31
N LYS A 195 -6.27 -12.26 4.19
CA LYS A 195 -6.19 -12.08 5.66
C LYS A 195 -4.78 -11.82 6.20
N TYR A 196 -3.75 -12.10 5.40
CA TYR A 196 -2.35 -11.93 5.78
C TYR A 196 -1.69 -10.68 5.16
N LEU A 197 -2.44 -9.84 4.45
CA LEU A 197 -1.93 -8.65 3.76
C LEU A 197 -1.32 -7.62 4.71
N SER A 198 -1.92 -7.43 5.89
CA SER A 198 -1.46 -6.41 6.83
C SER A 198 -0.09 -6.74 7.41
N VAL A 199 0.83 -5.78 7.39
CA VAL A 199 2.13 -5.85 8.10
C VAL A 199 2.22 -4.83 9.25
N LEU A 200 1.08 -4.33 9.72
CA LEU A 200 1.04 -3.35 10.82
C LEU A 200 1.65 -3.90 12.11
N GLU A 201 1.40 -5.17 12.41
CA GLU A 201 1.95 -5.81 13.61
C GLU A 201 3.47 -5.99 13.50
N GLU A 202 3.96 -6.39 12.33
CA GLU A 202 5.38 -6.46 12.02
C GLU A 202 6.04 -5.09 12.17
N GLY A 203 5.43 -4.04 11.59
CA GLY A 203 5.90 -2.66 11.73
C GLY A 203 5.94 -2.19 13.18
N ARG A 204 4.88 -2.48 13.94
CA ARG A 204 4.80 -2.15 15.37
C ARG A 204 5.88 -2.86 16.21
N ILE A 205 6.13 -4.14 15.92
CA ILE A 205 7.18 -4.93 16.58
C ILE A 205 8.55 -4.35 16.21
N GLY A 206 8.80 -4.13 14.91
CA GLY A 206 10.04 -3.58 14.42
C GLY A 206 10.37 -2.21 15.01
N GLY A 207 9.39 -1.31 15.04
CA GLY A 207 9.54 0.01 15.67
C GLY A 207 9.85 -0.03 17.17
N LYS A 208 9.35 -1.05 17.89
CA LYS A 208 9.64 -1.26 19.32
C LYS A 208 10.98 -1.95 19.58
N THR A 209 11.37 -2.89 18.73
CA THR A 209 12.60 -3.68 18.92
C THR A 209 13.85 -3.01 18.38
N GLY A 210 13.68 -1.93 17.60
CA GLY A 210 14.80 -1.14 17.07
C GLY A 210 15.54 -1.85 15.94
N ILE A 211 14.81 -2.53 15.03
CA ILE A 211 15.40 -3.00 13.77
C ILE A 211 15.82 -1.81 12.90
N ASN A 212 16.85 -2.01 12.09
CA ASN A 212 17.48 -0.92 11.35
C ASN A 212 16.59 -0.40 10.20
N TYR A 213 15.88 -1.30 9.49
CA TYR A 213 15.04 -0.96 8.35
C TYR A 213 13.99 -2.04 8.10
N MET A 214 12.86 -1.66 7.55
CA MET A 214 11.80 -2.54 7.07
C MET A 214 11.36 -2.11 5.68
N HIS A 215 10.87 -3.07 4.90
CA HIS A 215 10.27 -2.87 3.59
C HIS A 215 9.19 -3.93 3.37
N ASP A 216 8.08 -3.59 2.78
CA ASP A 216 7.08 -4.55 2.36
C ASP A 216 7.39 -5.07 0.96
N ILE A 217 7.10 -6.35 0.72
CA ILE A 217 7.37 -7.00 -0.55
C ILE A 217 6.18 -6.76 -1.48
N THR A 218 6.32 -5.76 -2.36
CA THR A 218 5.33 -5.37 -3.36
C THR A 218 5.86 -5.54 -4.79
N GLU A 219 5.38 -4.79 -5.77
CA GLU A 219 5.84 -4.89 -7.16
C GLU A 219 7.32 -4.50 -7.29
N GLY A 220 8.13 -5.43 -7.73
CA GLY A 220 9.58 -5.28 -7.84
C GLY A 220 10.36 -5.80 -6.65
N GLY A 221 9.69 -6.22 -5.60
CA GLY A 221 10.26 -6.88 -4.42
C GLY A 221 10.86 -5.96 -3.40
#